data_5eb02100bb6fa7413738e60685b0470e
#
_entry.id   5eb02100bb6fa7413738e60685b0470e
#
_cell.length_a   1.000
_cell.length_b   1.000
_cell.length_c   1.000
_cell.angle_alpha   90.00
_cell.angle_beta   90.00
_cell.angle_gamma   90.00
#
_symmetry.space_group_name_H-M   'P 1'
#
loop_
_entity.id
_entity.type
_entity.pdbx_description
1 polymer ?
#
loop_
_entity_poly.entity_id
_entity_poly.type
_entity_poly.pdbx_seq_one_letter_code
_entity_poly.pdbx_strand_id
1 'polypeptide(L)'
;MNWIDDKDEVPLRRQCLLAGVARATWYGQRQRKTQAVKTRLALTVRQALEQEHLKLIDEQYTRTPFYGARKMVRHLSDCGHQVNRKRVQRLMRKLGLQGVAPGPNTSKAHPKHKTYPYLLRGVEVSKVNQVWSTDITYIRLDGGFVYLVAVIDWYSRKVLSWRLSNTMDTAFCIDALEQALTDYGKPEVFNTDQGSQFTSTAFTGKLLANQIQISMDGRGRAADNIFVERLWRSVKYENVYLNGYRTIDEAFTGLANYFAFYNGKRYHQALDYKTPDAVYRSGQGGGALIVDKFGGAIGEAVAGPSSGSLRSPPAVPAPTSPIATALAQRVAAEAETVKPDQTKNTGQRRSAACEAGA
;
A
#
# COMPACT_ATOMS: atom_id res chain seq x y z
N MET A 1 5.25 -7.51 54.66
CA MET A 1 6.59 -7.09 54.19
C MET A 1 6.65 -5.59 53.81
N ASN A 2 5.62 -4.78 54.06
CA ASN A 2 5.61 -3.36 53.72
C ASN A 2 6.37 -2.46 54.71
N TRP A 3 6.91 -3.05 55.75
CA TRP A 3 7.64 -2.38 56.83
C TRP A 3 9.17 -2.66 56.80
N ILE A 4 9.69 -3.39 55.82
CA ILE A 4 11.11 -3.50 55.52
C ILE A 4 11.46 -2.45 54.47
N ASP A 5 12.25 -1.44 54.81
CA ASP A 5 12.67 -0.35 53.94
C ASP A 5 14.21 -0.31 53.86
N ASP A 6 14.75 -0.23 52.63
CA ASP A 6 16.18 -0.10 52.39
C ASP A 6 16.72 1.33 52.68
N LYS A 7 15.83 2.28 52.96
CA LYS A 7 16.14 3.67 53.33
C LYS A 7 16.10 3.93 54.84
N ASP A 8 15.73 2.94 55.65
CA ASP A 8 15.68 3.05 57.08
C ASP A 8 17.10 3.06 57.69
N GLU A 9 17.25 3.67 58.87
CA GLU A 9 18.50 3.70 59.64
C GLU A 9 18.96 2.29 60.03
N VAL A 10 18.02 1.34 60.22
CA VAL A 10 18.32 -0.06 60.53
C VAL A 10 18.76 -0.81 59.27
N PRO A 11 19.96 -1.42 59.26
CA PRO A 11 20.43 -2.15 58.06
C PRO A 11 19.46 -3.22 57.64
N LEU A 12 19.20 -3.33 56.32
CA LEU A 12 18.25 -4.27 55.69
C LEU A 12 18.42 -5.72 56.18
N ARG A 13 19.68 -6.13 56.45
CA ARG A 13 19.98 -7.47 57.00
C ARG A 13 19.32 -7.68 58.35
N ARG A 14 19.33 -6.67 59.23
CA ARG A 14 18.75 -6.74 60.56
C ARG A 14 17.23 -6.67 60.53
N GLN A 15 16.69 -5.82 59.66
CA GLN A 15 15.23 -5.76 59.42
C GLN A 15 14.69 -7.12 58.93
N CYS A 16 15.35 -7.74 57.92
CA CYS A 16 14.95 -9.07 57.46
C CYS A 16 15.05 -10.16 58.53
N LEU A 17 16.07 -10.10 59.38
CA LEU A 17 16.23 -11.04 60.48
C LEU A 17 15.10 -10.89 61.52
N LEU A 18 14.81 -9.67 61.95
CA LEU A 18 13.72 -9.35 62.87
C LEU A 18 12.35 -9.72 62.32
N ALA A 19 12.19 -9.62 61.00
CA ALA A 19 10.98 -9.99 60.29
C ALA A 19 10.82 -11.49 60.04
N GLY A 20 11.82 -12.31 60.30
CA GLY A 20 11.83 -13.72 59.94
C GLY A 20 11.80 -13.98 58.45
N VAL A 21 12.28 -13.03 57.61
CA VAL A 21 12.23 -13.10 56.17
C VAL A 21 13.63 -13.25 55.57
N ALA A 22 13.81 -14.23 54.68
CA ALA A 22 15.07 -14.34 53.95
C ALA A 22 15.31 -13.12 53.05
N ARG A 23 16.54 -12.56 53.05
CA ARG A 23 16.91 -11.43 52.18
C ARG A 23 16.58 -11.69 50.69
N ALA A 24 16.83 -12.91 50.21
CA ALA A 24 16.51 -13.32 48.85
C ALA A 24 15.02 -13.16 48.53
N THR A 25 14.14 -13.47 49.48
CA THR A 25 12.70 -13.31 49.35
C THR A 25 12.30 -11.82 49.19
N TRP A 26 12.91 -10.94 49.98
CA TRP A 26 12.67 -9.50 49.92
C TRP A 26 13.12 -8.92 48.54
N TYR A 27 14.36 -9.24 48.12
CA TYR A 27 14.85 -8.83 46.78
C TYR A 27 13.99 -9.39 45.65
N GLY A 28 13.60 -10.66 45.75
CA GLY A 28 12.73 -11.29 44.77
C GLY A 28 11.36 -10.61 44.62
N GLN A 29 10.76 -10.21 45.76
CA GLN A 29 9.49 -9.45 45.77
C GLN A 29 9.67 -8.05 45.19
N ARG A 30 10.75 -7.35 45.51
CA ARG A 30 11.07 -6.04 44.98
C ARG A 30 11.26 -6.11 43.44
N GLN A 31 12.01 -7.09 42.94
CA GLN A 31 12.16 -7.32 41.50
C GLN A 31 10.81 -7.61 40.84
N ARG A 32 9.95 -8.44 41.44
CA ARG A 32 8.60 -8.73 40.90
C ARG A 32 7.73 -7.47 40.83
N LYS A 33 7.74 -6.61 41.87
CA LYS A 33 7.01 -5.33 41.87
C LYS A 33 7.53 -4.40 40.76
N THR A 34 8.85 -4.23 40.65
CA THR A 34 9.46 -3.40 39.60
C THR A 34 9.14 -3.96 38.21
N GLN A 35 9.22 -5.27 38.02
CA GLN A 35 8.87 -5.90 36.74
C GLN A 35 7.38 -5.75 36.41
N ALA A 36 6.50 -5.86 37.38
CA ALA A 36 5.06 -5.64 37.19
C ALA A 36 4.74 -4.20 36.76
N VAL A 37 5.41 -3.20 37.37
CA VAL A 37 5.28 -1.78 36.97
C VAL A 37 5.77 -1.58 35.52
N LYS A 38 6.96 -2.10 35.18
CA LYS A 38 7.49 -2.03 33.79
C LYS A 38 6.57 -2.69 32.80
N THR A 39 6.02 -3.86 33.11
CA THR A 39 5.07 -4.58 32.25
C THR A 39 3.79 -3.78 32.06
N ARG A 40 3.22 -3.23 33.15
CA ARG A 40 2.00 -2.40 33.10
C ARG A 40 2.21 -1.17 32.22
N LEU A 41 3.33 -0.48 32.39
CA LEU A 41 3.69 0.71 31.62
C LEU A 41 3.87 0.39 30.12
N ALA A 42 4.58 -0.70 29.81
CA ALA A 42 4.72 -1.19 28.44
C ALA A 42 3.37 -1.54 27.78
N LEU A 43 2.43 -2.11 28.54
CA LEU A 43 1.07 -2.36 28.07
C LEU A 43 0.31 -1.07 27.77
N THR A 44 0.42 -0.07 28.65
CA THR A 44 -0.22 1.25 28.44
C THR A 44 0.32 1.95 27.19
N VAL A 45 1.64 1.96 26.99
CA VAL A 45 2.27 2.51 25.77
C VAL A 45 1.79 1.78 24.50
N ARG A 46 1.74 0.44 24.58
CA ARG A 46 1.26 -0.37 23.45
C ARG A 46 -0.21 -0.11 23.12
N GLN A 47 -1.05 0.10 24.13
CA GLN A 47 -2.47 0.44 23.95
C GLN A 47 -2.63 1.84 23.33
N ALA A 48 -1.89 2.83 23.81
CA ALA A 48 -1.92 4.19 23.25
C ALA A 48 -1.52 4.20 21.77
N LEU A 49 -0.43 3.49 21.42
CA LEU A 49 0.02 3.35 20.03
C LEU A 49 -0.99 2.58 19.15
N GLU A 50 -1.71 1.61 19.72
CA GLU A 50 -2.77 0.90 19.00
C GLU A 50 -3.95 1.83 18.72
N GLN A 51 -4.35 2.68 19.65
CA GLN A 51 -5.42 3.67 19.47
C GLN A 51 -5.04 4.71 18.40
N GLU A 52 -3.81 5.20 18.41
CA GLU A 52 -3.30 6.10 17.37
C GLU A 52 -3.38 5.47 15.96
N HIS A 53 -2.93 4.21 15.82
CA HIS A 53 -3.04 3.50 14.54
C HIS A 53 -4.50 3.29 14.11
N LEU A 54 -5.42 2.97 15.04
CA LEU A 54 -6.84 2.83 14.73
C LEU A 54 -7.41 4.13 14.19
N LYS A 55 -7.09 5.27 14.84
CA LYS A 55 -7.52 6.61 14.39
C LYS A 55 -7.01 6.93 12.98
N LEU A 56 -5.71 6.77 12.72
CA LEU A 56 -5.11 7.03 11.41
C LEU A 56 -5.70 6.14 10.31
N ILE A 57 -5.98 4.86 10.61
CA ILE A 57 -6.61 3.94 9.67
C ILE A 57 -8.05 4.37 9.37
N ASP A 58 -8.82 4.76 10.37
CA ASP A 58 -10.21 5.18 10.23
C ASP A 58 -10.32 6.48 9.42
N GLU A 59 -9.53 7.50 9.75
CA GLU A 59 -9.45 8.76 9.00
C GLU A 59 -9.07 8.54 7.53
N GLN A 60 -8.08 7.70 7.26
CA GLN A 60 -7.68 7.41 5.89
C GLN A 60 -8.73 6.57 5.16
N TYR A 61 -9.35 5.61 5.84
CA TYR A 61 -10.41 4.80 5.23
C TYR A 61 -11.63 5.64 4.86
N THR A 62 -12.02 6.60 5.68
CA THR A 62 -13.09 7.55 5.35
C THR A 62 -12.80 8.32 4.06
N ARG A 63 -11.55 8.65 3.80
CA ARG A 63 -11.12 9.34 2.56
C ARG A 63 -10.96 8.40 1.37
N THR A 64 -10.54 7.16 1.62
CA THR A 64 -10.22 6.18 0.58
C THR A 64 -10.68 4.76 0.96
N PRO A 65 -12.00 4.48 0.95
CA PRO A 65 -12.56 3.20 1.44
C PRO A 65 -12.11 1.99 0.61
N PHE A 66 -11.53 2.21 -0.56
CA PHE A 66 -10.91 1.19 -1.41
C PHE A 66 -9.45 0.84 -1.04
N TYR A 67 -8.88 1.47 0.01
CA TYR A 67 -7.55 1.09 0.48
C TYR A 67 -7.63 -0.20 1.31
N GLY A 68 -7.04 -1.28 0.77
CA GLY A 68 -6.80 -2.50 1.53
C GLY A 68 -5.54 -2.38 2.41
N ALA A 69 -5.29 -3.42 3.22
CA ALA A 69 -4.21 -3.44 4.21
C ALA A 69 -2.81 -3.09 3.65
N ARG A 70 -2.52 -3.40 2.39
CA ARG A 70 -1.20 -3.07 1.78
C ARG A 70 -1.02 -1.56 1.57
N LYS A 71 -2.03 -0.88 1.02
CA LYS A 71 -2.01 0.58 0.83
C LYS A 71 -2.05 1.30 2.18
N MET A 72 -2.79 0.75 3.15
CA MET A 72 -2.88 1.28 4.50
C MET A 72 -1.54 1.19 5.27
N VAL A 73 -0.75 0.11 5.06
CA VAL A 73 0.64 0.01 5.58
C VAL A 73 1.49 1.14 5.03
N ARG A 74 1.38 1.43 3.73
CA ARG A 74 2.14 2.53 3.11
C ARG A 74 1.75 3.89 3.69
N HIS A 75 0.45 4.15 3.81
CA HIS A 75 -0.05 5.36 4.44
C HIS A 75 0.49 5.55 5.87
N LEU A 76 0.43 4.50 6.71
CA LEU A 76 0.98 4.57 8.06
C LEU A 76 2.50 4.83 8.05
N SER A 77 3.23 4.25 7.10
CA SER A 77 4.67 4.51 6.93
C SER A 77 4.93 5.98 6.57
N ASP A 78 4.14 6.58 5.70
CA ASP A 78 4.24 8.00 5.33
C ASP A 78 3.89 8.92 6.52
N CYS A 79 3.06 8.45 7.46
CA CYS A 79 2.79 9.11 8.75
C CYS A 79 3.87 8.83 9.82
N GLY A 80 4.96 8.16 9.49
CA GLY A 80 6.07 7.85 10.42
C GLY A 80 5.89 6.57 11.24
N HIS A 81 4.88 5.74 10.96
CA HIS A 81 4.60 4.51 11.70
C HIS A 81 5.04 3.26 10.94
N GLN A 82 6.08 2.58 11.40
CA GLN A 82 6.53 1.29 10.84
C GLN A 82 5.64 0.15 11.35
N VAL A 83 4.70 -0.30 10.53
CA VAL A 83 3.71 -1.32 10.89
C VAL A 83 3.66 -2.43 9.85
N ASN A 84 3.71 -3.70 10.26
CA ASN A 84 3.60 -4.80 9.33
C ASN A 84 2.14 -5.05 8.88
N ARG A 85 1.99 -5.66 7.69
CA ARG A 85 0.69 -5.94 7.09
C ARG A 85 -0.26 -6.76 8.00
N LYS A 86 0.26 -7.76 8.73
CA LYS A 86 -0.58 -8.60 9.62
C LYS A 86 -1.22 -7.76 10.73
N ARG A 87 -0.48 -6.81 11.32
CA ARG A 87 -1.00 -5.90 12.34
C ARG A 87 -2.07 -4.98 11.76
N VAL A 88 -1.84 -4.38 10.58
CA VAL A 88 -2.82 -3.51 9.91
C VAL A 88 -4.10 -4.29 9.57
N GLN A 89 -4.00 -5.52 9.04
CA GLN A 89 -5.16 -6.37 8.79
C GLN A 89 -5.99 -6.64 10.05
N ARG A 90 -5.32 -6.89 11.19
CA ARG A 90 -5.98 -7.08 12.49
C ARG A 90 -6.69 -5.81 12.94
N LEU A 91 -6.07 -4.64 12.80
CA LEU A 91 -6.65 -3.35 13.18
C LEU A 91 -7.83 -2.98 12.29
N MET A 92 -7.73 -3.14 10.97
CA MET A 92 -8.86 -2.95 10.06
C MET A 92 -10.03 -3.87 10.40
N ARG A 93 -9.77 -5.15 10.72
CA ARG A 93 -10.83 -6.09 11.15
C ARG A 93 -11.47 -5.65 12.47
N LYS A 94 -10.68 -5.12 13.42
CA LYS A 94 -11.17 -4.58 14.69
C LYS A 94 -12.12 -3.40 14.49
N LEU A 95 -11.90 -2.58 13.46
CA LEU A 95 -12.78 -1.48 13.04
C LEU A 95 -13.94 -1.92 12.14
N GLY A 96 -14.02 -3.22 11.76
CA GLY A 96 -15.00 -3.68 10.79
C GLY A 96 -14.73 -3.22 9.35
N LEU A 97 -13.53 -2.72 9.07
CA LEU A 97 -13.17 -2.13 7.79
C LEU A 97 -12.63 -3.17 6.81
N GLN A 98 -13.16 -3.14 5.58
CA GLN A 98 -12.69 -3.94 4.46
C GLN A 98 -12.60 -3.06 3.22
N GLY A 99 -11.46 -3.12 2.51
CA GLY A 99 -11.31 -2.36 1.26
C GLY A 99 -12.37 -2.75 0.24
N VAL A 100 -13.08 -1.75 -0.28
CA VAL A 100 -14.14 -1.95 -1.28
C VAL A 100 -13.57 -2.57 -2.55
N ALA A 101 -14.11 -3.69 -3.02
CA ALA A 101 -13.64 -4.45 -4.17
C ALA A 101 -14.79 -5.14 -4.95
N PRO A 102 -14.67 -5.30 -6.29
CA PRO A 102 -15.70 -5.85 -7.15
C PRO A 102 -15.92 -7.38 -7.12
N GLY A 103 -17.12 -7.80 -7.56
CA GLY A 103 -17.45 -9.15 -7.96
C GLY A 103 -17.20 -9.46 -9.47
N PRO A 104 -17.41 -10.69 -9.98
CA PRO A 104 -17.13 -11.11 -11.37
C PRO A 104 -18.14 -10.60 -12.42
N ASN A 105 -17.73 -10.39 -13.69
CA ASN A 105 -18.55 -9.81 -14.76
C ASN A 105 -18.42 -10.48 -16.15
N THR A 106 -19.38 -10.23 -17.10
CA THR A 106 -19.52 -10.90 -18.41
C THR A 106 -20.01 -9.99 -19.56
N SER A 107 -19.43 -10.11 -20.82
CA SER A 107 -19.88 -9.44 -22.07
C SER A 107 -19.53 -10.19 -23.38
N LYS A 108 -20.29 -9.98 -24.51
CA LYS A 108 -20.15 -10.70 -25.81
C LYS A 108 -19.98 -9.75 -27.01
N ALA A 109 -19.18 -10.13 -28.05
CA ALA A 109 -18.76 -9.32 -29.20
C ALA A 109 -19.44 -9.64 -30.57
N HIS A 110 -19.37 -8.73 -31.61
CA HIS A 110 -20.08 -8.77 -32.88
C HIS A 110 -19.23 -9.27 -34.10
N PRO A 111 -19.84 -9.96 -35.17
CA PRO A 111 -19.10 -10.81 -36.12
C PRO A 111 -18.53 -10.21 -37.41
N LYS A 112 -18.73 -8.95 -37.78
CA LYS A 112 -18.53 -8.44 -39.17
C LYS A 112 -17.40 -7.45 -39.48
N HIS A 113 -16.42 -7.23 -38.59
CA HIS A 113 -15.39 -6.22 -38.80
C HIS A 113 -13.99 -6.79 -39.08
N LYS A 114 -13.14 -6.01 -39.82
CA LYS A 114 -11.74 -6.35 -40.08
C LYS A 114 -10.98 -6.38 -38.77
N THR A 115 -10.49 -7.56 -38.39
CA THR A 115 -9.71 -7.76 -37.18
C THR A 115 -8.22 -7.76 -37.50
N TYR A 116 -7.44 -7.12 -36.63
CA TYR A 116 -5.98 -7.16 -36.66
C TYR A 116 -5.44 -8.26 -35.74
N PRO A 117 -4.24 -8.80 -35.99
CA PRO A 117 -3.66 -9.82 -35.13
C PRO A 117 -3.30 -9.25 -33.76
N TYR A 118 -3.30 -10.10 -32.73
CA TYR A 118 -2.77 -9.74 -31.43
C TYR A 118 -1.25 -9.81 -31.45
N LEU A 119 -0.59 -8.66 -31.22
CA LEU A 119 0.86 -8.50 -31.38
C LEU A 119 1.63 -8.59 -30.04
N LEU A 120 0.95 -8.65 -28.90
CA LEU A 120 1.56 -8.44 -27.59
C LEU A 120 1.85 -9.74 -26.81
N ARG A 121 1.70 -10.90 -27.45
CA ARG A 121 2.01 -12.18 -26.81
C ARG A 121 3.51 -12.34 -26.56
N GLY A 122 3.90 -12.54 -25.30
CA GLY A 122 5.29 -12.69 -24.90
C GLY A 122 6.11 -11.41 -24.98
N VAL A 123 5.45 -10.27 -25.24
CA VAL A 123 6.14 -8.97 -25.30
C VAL A 123 6.40 -8.45 -23.89
N GLU A 124 7.64 -8.05 -23.65
CA GLU A 124 8.02 -7.29 -22.47
C GLU A 124 7.80 -5.79 -22.70
N VAL A 125 6.95 -5.18 -21.89
CA VAL A 125 6.73 -3.74 -21.91
C VAL A 125 7.78 -3.10 -21.00
N SER A 126 8.80 -2.48 -21.58
CA SER A 126 9.99 -2.01 -20.86
C SER A 126 10.15 -0.47 -20.85
N LYS A 127 9.34 0.26 -21.63
CA LYS A 127 9.42 1.73 -21.72
C LYS A 127 8.05 2.39 -21.87
N VAL A 128 7.97 3.66 -21.51
CA VAL A 128 6.78 4.51 -21.74
C VAL A 128 6.48 4.62 -23.23
N ASN A 129 5.22 4.72 -23.58
CA ASN A 129 4.73 4.83 -24.96
C ASN A 129 5.11 3.64 -25.87
N GLN A 130 5.47 2.49 -25.30
CA GLN A 130 5.66 1.28 -26.08
C GLN A 130 4.30 0.68 -26.48
N VAL A 131 3.39 0.54 -25.51
CA VAL A 131 2.05 -0.01 -25.75
C VAL A 131 1.02 0.87 -25.07
N TRP A 132 0.06 1.36 -25.84
CA TRP A 132 -1.17 1.96 -25.31
C TRP A 132 -2.34 1.04 -25.54
N SER A 133 -3.35 1.14 -24.71
CA SER A 133 -4.63 0.48 -24.98
C SER A 133 -5.82 1.37 -24.64
N THR A 134 -6.95 1.01 -25.24
CA THR A 134 -8.24 1.66 -25.00
C THR A 134 -9.36 0.63 -24.92
N ASP A 135 -10.43 1.01 -24.24
CA ASP A 135 -11.68 0.27 -24.16
C ASP A 135 -12.81 1.22 -23.75
N ILE A 136 -14.07 0.80 -23.91
CA ILE A 136 -15.26 1.54 -23.52
C ILE A 136 -15.93 0.84 -22.34
N THR A 137 -16.33 1.62 -21.32
CA THR A 137 -17.14 1.11 -20.23
C THR A 137 -18.41 1.93 -20.01
N TYR A 138 -19.43 1.32 -19.39
CA TYR A 138 -20.69 1.99 -19.04
C TYR A 138 -20.62 2.53 -17.63
N ILE A 139 -21.15 3.74 -17.45
CA ILE A 139 -21.44 4.31 -16.14
C ILE A 139 -22.94 4.52 -16.03
N ARG A 140 -23.54 3.89 -15.01
CA ARG A 140 -24.97 4.04 -14.75
C ARG A 140 -25.23 5.37 -14.05
N LEU A 141 -26.23 6.10 -14.55
CA LEU A 141 -26.83 7.30 -13.95
C LEU A 141 -28.30 7.01 -13.61
N ASP A 142 -28.97 7.93 -12.91
CA ASP A 142 -30.39 7.74 -12.58
C ASP A 142 -31.29 7.63 -13.82
N GLY A 143 -31.00 8.40 -14.87
CA GLY A 143 -31.77 8.44 -16.12
C GLY A 143 -31.25 7.53 -17.24
N GLY A 144 -30.25 6.66 -17.02
CA GLY A 144 -29.70 5.81 -18.08
C GLY A 144 -28.22 5.50 -17.92
N PHE A 145 -27.47 5.55 -19.04
CA PHE A 145 -26.04 5.22 -19.06
C PHE A 145 -25.27 6.28 -19.83
N VAL A 146 -24.02 6.52 -19.42
CA VAL A 146 -23.02 7.20 -20.24
C VAL A 146 -21.85 6.25 -20.50
N TYR A 147 -21.17 6.49 -21.59
CA TYR A 147 -20.02 5.72 -22.06
C TYR A 147 -18.75 6.47 -21.68
N LEU A 148 -17.79 5.77 -21.10
CA LEU A 148 -16.49 6.28 -20.78
C LEU A 148 -15.46 5.51 -21.59
N VAL A 149 -14.66 6.21 -22.39
CA VAL A 149 -13.45 5.70 -23.04
C VAL A 149 -12.23 6.28 -22.35
N ALA A 150 -11.15 5.51 -22.24
CA ALA A 150 -9.86 6.00 -21.79
C ALA A 150 -8.72 5.34 -22.56
N VAL A 151 -7.64 6.09 -22.76
CA VAL A 151 -6.36 5.61 -23.28
C VAL A 151 -5.37 5.50 -22.14
N ILE A 152 -4.75 4.34 -22.01
CA ILE A 152 -3.79 4.04 -20.93
C ILE A 152 -2.45 3.58 -21.49
N ASP A 153 -1.36 4.08 -20.94
CA ASP A 153 0.00 3.57 -21.18
C ASP A 153 0.27 2.32 -20.33
N TRP A 154 0.71 1.24 -20.96
CA TRP A 154 0.93 -0.03 -20.27
C TRP A 154 2.15 -0.04 -19.38
N TYR A 155 3.19 0.75 -19.68
CA TYR A 155 4.38 0.81 -18.87
C TYR A 155 4.10 1.48 -17.51
N SER A 156 3.54 2.67 -17.55
CA SER A 156 3.33 3.51 -16.36
C SER A 156 1.96 3.34 -15.71
N ARG A 157 1.01 2.71 -16.40
CA ARG A 157 -0.42 2.65 -16.01
C ARG A 157 -1.10 4.02 -16.02
N LYS A 158 -0.47 5.04 -16.63
CA LYS A 158 -1.01 6.39 -16.70
C LYS A 158 -2.19 6.43 -17.66
N VAL A 159 -3.30 7.02 -17.22
CA VAL A 159 -4.41 7.41 -18.09
C VAL A 159 -3.99 8.68 -18.81
N LEU A 160 -3.80 8.56 -20.12
CA LEU A 160 -3.32 9.63 -20.99
C LEU A 160 -4.44 10.57 -21.37
N SER A 161 -5.59 10.01 -21.74
CA SER A 161 -6.80 10.75 -22.08
C SER A 161 -8.04 9.95 -21.73
N TRP A 162 -9.18 10.62 -21.65
CA TRP A 162 -10.49 10.00 -21.45
C TRP A 162 -11.60 10.91 -21.98
N ARG A 163 -12.74 10.31 -22.35
CA ARG A 163 -13.94 11.05 -22.80
C ARG A 163 -15.19 10.38 -22.24
N LEU A 164 -16.21 11.21 -21.97
CA LEU A 164 -17.58 10.77 -21.71
C LEU A 164 -18.46 11.07 -22.92
N SER A 165 -19.39 10.17 -23.21
CA SER A 165 -20.42 10.36 -24.24
C SER A 165 -21.75 9.76 -23.77
N ASN A 166 -22.85 10.36 -24.18
CA ASN A 166 -24.20 9.80 -24.04
C ASN A 166 -24.56 8.88 -25.22
N THR A 167 -23.73 8.85 -26.28
CA THR A 167 -23.86 7.95 -27.43
C THR A 167 -22.65 7.04 -27.57
N MET A 168 -22.87 5.83 -28.08
CA MET A 168 -21.80 4.86 -28.35
C MET A 168 -21.33 4.97 -29.79
N ASP A 169 -20.98 6.16 -30.26
CA ASP A 169 -20.42 6.41 -31.58
C ASP A 169 -18.88 6.26 -31.58
N THR A 170 -18.26 6.43 -32.76
CA THR A 170 -16.80 6.35 -32.90
C THR A 170 -16.11 7.68 -32.59
N ALA A 171 -16.83 8.81 -32.65
CA ALA A 171 -16.24 10.15 -32.56
C ALA A 171 -15.54 10.37 -31.20
N PHE A 172 -16.20 10.08 -30.07
CA PHE A 172 -15.60 10.29 -28.77
C PHE A 172 -14.36 9.40 -28.49
N CYS A 173 -14.28 8.23 -29.16
CA CYS A 173 -13.08 7.38 -29.13
C CYS A 173 -11.92 8.00 -29.89
N ILE A 174 -12.21 8.61 -31.05
CA ILE A 174 -11.23 9.33 -31.87
C ILE A 174 -10.74 10.56 -31.10
N ASP A 175 -11.63 11.33 -30.48
CA ASP A 175 -11.28 12.51 -29.68
C ASP A 175 -10.34 12.16 -28.54
N ALA A 176 -10.57 11.01 -27.87
CA ALA A 176 -9.69 10.52 -26.84
C ALA A 176 -8.32 10.13 -27.39
N LEU A 177 -8.28 9.43 -28.54
CA LEU A 177 -7.04 9.06 -29.22
C LEU A 177 -6.24 10.30 -29.63
N GLU A 178 -6.88 11.26 -30.30
CA GLU A 178 -6.24 12.49 -30.80
C GLU A 178 -5.66 13.32 -29.63
N GLN A 179 -6.40 13.45 -28.55
CA GLN A 179 -5.90 14.12 -27.34
C GLN A 179 -4.65 13.42 -26.81
N ALA A 180 -4.68 12.07 -26.69
CA ALA A 180 -3.52 11.32 -26.20
C ALA A 180 -2.31 11.51 -27.13
N LEU A 181 -2.51 11.45 -28.45
CA LEU A 181 -1.44 11.65 -29.43
C LEU A 181 -0.86 13.07 -29.38
N THR A 182 -1.68 14.08 -29.17
CA THR A 182 -1.26 15.48 -29.06
C THR A 182 -0.42 15.73 -27.81
N ASP A 183 -0.86 15.22 -26.66
CA ASP A 183 -0.26 15.54 -25.36
C ASP A 183 0.98 14.67 -25.04
N TYR A 184 1.02 13.42 -25.56
CA TYR A 184 2.02 12.43 -25.16
C TYR A 184 2.83 11.81 -26.30
N GLY A 185 2.58 12.24 -27.55
CA GLY A 185 3.20 11.66 -28.74
C GLY A 185 2.51 10.37 -29.17
N LYS A 186 3.25 9.44 -29.80
CA LYS A 186 2.68 8.20 -30.37
C LYS A 186 3.26 6.95 -29.71
N PRO A 187 2.43 5.88 -29.51
CA PRO A 187 2.93 4.57 -29.09
C PRO A 187 3.52 3.80 -30.27
N GLU A 188 4.27 2.74 -29.98
CA GLU A 188 4.68 1.77 -30.99
C GLU A 188 3.52 0.85 -31.38
N VAL A 189 2.77 0.36 -30.37
CA VAL A 189 1.61 -0.51 -30.56
C VAL A 189 0.41 0.07 -29.83
N PHE A 190 -0.76 0.03 -30.50
CA PHE A 190 -2.04 0.42 -29.91
C PHE A 190 -2.95 -0.81 -29.86
N ASN A 191 -3.36 -1.22 -28.65
CA ASN A 191 -4.20 -2.40 -28.43
C ASN A 191 -5.65 -2.02 -28.13
N THR A 192 -6.59 -2.71 -28.78
CA THR A 192 -8.03 -2.53 -28.57
C THR A 192 -8.74 -3.89 -28.54
N ASP A 193 -10.00 -3.89 -28.10
CA ASP A 193 -10.90 -4.99 -28.38
C ASP A 193 -11.38 -4.97 -29.85
N GLN A 194 -12.24 -5.93 -30.21
CA GLN A 194 -12.84 -6.02 -31.55
C GLN A 194 -14.18 -5.27 -31.64
N GLY A 195 -14.40 -4.24 -30.81
CA GLY A 195 -15.61 -3.41 -30.83
C GLY A 195 -15.79 -2.66 -32.15
N SER A 196 -17.04 -2.37 -32.51
CA SER A 196 -17.37 -1.68 -33.78
C SER A 196 -16.74 -0.32 -33.88
N GLN A 197 -16.53 0.38 -32.76
CA GLN A 197 -15.90 1.70 -32.71
C GLN A 197 -14.43 1.61 -33.11
N PHE A 198 -13.70 0.62 -32.55
CA PHE A 198 -12.27 0.46 -32.77
C PHE A 198 -11.90 -0.25 -34.07
N THR A 199 -12.81 -1.04 -34.63
CA THR A 199 -12.65 -1.67 -35.95
C THR A 199 -13.09 -0.77 -37.10
N SER A 200 -13.64 0.42 -36.81
CA SER A 200 -14.06 1.40 -37.83
C SER A 200 -12.87 1.89 -38.66
N THR A 201 -13.11 2.18 -39.96
CA THR A 201 -12.08 2.74 -40.84
C THR A 201 -11.61 4.11 -40.36
N ALA A 202 -12.47 4.88 -39.69
CA ALA A 202 -12.11 6.19 -39.15
C ALA A 202 -11.10 6.06 -38.02
N PHE A 203 -11.31 5.14 -37.06
CA PHE A 203 -10.39 4.93 -35.93
C PHE A 203 -9.08 4.28 -36.36
N THR A 204 -9.16 3.15 -37.12
CA THR A 204 -7.99 2.45 -37.63
C THR A 204 -7.18 3.29 -38.60
N GLY A 205 -7.85 4.11 -39.44
CA GLY A 205 -7.20 5.07 -40.34
C GLY A 205 -6.34 6.10 -39.61
N LYS A 206 -6.80 6.61 -38.44
CA LYS A 206 -5.99 7.52 -37.61
C LYS A 206 -4.73 6.86 -37.08
N LEU A 207 -4.81 5.61 -36.61
CA LEU A 207 -3.64 4.86 -36.15
C LEU A 207 -2.63 4.62 -37.27
N LEU A 208 -3.12 4.19 -38.44
CA LEU A 208 -2.28 3.92 -39.61
C LEU A 208 -1.62 5.21 -40.16
N ALA A 209 -2.35 6.33 -40.20
CA ALA A 209 -1.80 7.63 -40.59
C ALA A 209 -0.65 8.08 -39.70
N ASN A 210 -0.68 7.72 -38.42
CA ASN A 210 0.39 7.97 -37.46
C ASN A 210 1.47 6.87 -37.42
N GLN A 211 1.40 5.86 -38.31
CA GLN A 211 2.35 4.74 -38.38
C GLN A 211 2.38 3.92 -37.10
N ILE A 212 1.25 3.79 -36.41
CA ILE A 212 1.10 3.02 -35.15
C ILE A 212 0.66 1.60 -35.52
N GLN A 213 1.31 0.58 -34.92
CA GLN A 213 0.92 -0.81 -35.13
C GLN A 213 -0.38 -1.11 -34.36
N ILE A 214 -1.35 -1.72 -35.03
CA ILE A 214 -2.65 -2.07 -34.44
C ILE A 214 -2.61 -3.50 -33.96
N SER A 215 -2.92 -3.70 -32.66
CA SER A 215 -3.14 -4.98 -32.03
C SER A 215 -4.58 -5.10 -31.58
N MET A 216 -5.22 -6.26 -31.79
CA MET A 216 -6.57 -6.51 -31.31
C MET A 216 -6.64 -7.81 -30.50
N ASP A 217 -7.41 -7.75 -29.42
CA ASP A 217 -7.62 -8.88 -28.50
C ASP A 217 -8.20 -10.09 -29.24
N GLY A 218 -7.74 -11.28 -28.86
CA GLY A 218 -8.30 -12.52 -29.37
C GLY A 218 -9.72 -12.75 -28.83
N ARG A 219 -10.59 -13.41 -29.62
CA ARG A 219 -11.95 -13.75 -29.19
C ARG A 219 -11.94 -14.57 -27.88
N GLY A 220 -12.62 -14.07 -26.84
CA GLY A 220 -12.76 -14.75 -25.57
C GLY A 220 -11.51 -14.68 -24.66
N ARG A 221 -10.53 -13.84 -24.96
CA ARG A 221 -9.30 -13.66 -24.17
C ARG A 221 -9.33 -12.34 -23.41
N ALA A 222 -10.03 -12.32 -22.30
CA ALA A 222 -10.07 -11.15 -21.39
C ALA A 222 -8.68 -10.72 -20.86
N ALA A 223 -7.67 -11.59 -20.95
CA ALA A 223 -6.32 -11.26 -20.51
C ALA A 223 -5.55 -10.34 -21.47
N ASP A 224 -6.01 -10.21 -22.73
CA ASP A 224 -5.29 -9.48 -23.77
C ASP A 224 -5.38 -7.93 -23.59
N ASN A 225 -6.35 -7.42 -22.80
CA ASN A 225 -6.49 -6.00 -22.45
C ASN A 225 -6.58 -5.75 -20.93
N ILE A 226 -5.84 -6.54 -20.17
CA ILE A 226 -5.89 -6.59 -18.70
C ILE A 226 -5.69 -5.22 -18.02
N PHE A 227 -4.95 -4.29 -18.64
CA PHE A 227 -4.62 -3.01 -18.00
C PHE A 227 -5.79 -2.04 -17.99
N VAL A 228 -6.53 -1.95 -19.10
CA VAL A 228 -7.73 -1.10 -19.17
C VAL A 228 -8.90 -1.74 -18.42
N GLU A 229 -9.05 -3.07 -18.47
CA GLU A 229 -10.03 -3.76 -17.63
C GLU A 229 -9.77 -3.51 -16.13
N ARG A 230 -8.49 -3.54 -15.74
CA ARG A 230 -8.10 -3.22 -14.37
C ARG A 230 -8.36 -1.74 -14.02
N LEU A 231 -8.21 -0.84 -14.98
CA LEU A 231 -8.59 0.57 -14.83
C LEU A 231 -10.08 0.69 -14.56
N TRP A 232 -10.93 0.04 -15.37
CA TRP A 232 -12.39 0.07 -15.19
C TRP A 232 -12.82 -0.44 -13.82
N ARG A 233 -12.18 -1.50 -13.38
CA ARG A 233 -12.39 -1.99 -12.03
C ARG A 233 -12.09 -0.92 -10.98
N SER A 234 -10.99 -0.20 -11.10
CA SER A 234 -10.62 0.87 -10.19
C SER A 234 -11.59 2.04 -10.27
N VAL A 235 -11.90 2.53 -11.46
CA VAL A 235 -12.85 3.65 -11.69
C VAL A 235 -14.21 3.35 -11.08
N LYS A 236 -14.78 2.17 -11.36
CA LYS A 236 -16.12 1.82 -10.89
C LYS A 236 -16.21 1.71 -9.37
N TYR A 237 -15.25 1.04 -8.75
CA TYR A 237 -15.34 0.70 -7.32
C TYR A 237 -14.66 1.71 -6.39
N GLU A 238 -13.73 2.49 -6.92
CA GLU A 238 -13.07 3.52 -6.14
C GLU A 238 -13.73 4.90 -6.29
N ASN A 239 -14.60 5.07 -7.31
CA ASN A 239 -15.24 6.34 -7.61
C ASN A 239 -16.74 6.21 -7.92
N VAL A 240 -17.12 5.57 -9.05
CA VAL A 240 -18.50 5.61 -9.55
C VAL A 240 -19.51 5.07 -8.55
N TYR A 241 -19.27 3.87 -8.00
CA TYR A 241 -20.21 3.23 -7.05
C TYR A 241 -20.23 3.88 -5.68
N LEU A 242 -19.20 4.64 -5.33
CA LEU A 242 -19.16 5.37 -4.07
C LEU A 242 -19.91 6.71 -4.14
N ASN A 243 -19.90 7.35 -5.31
CA ASN A 243 -20.51 8.68 -5.48
C ASN A 243 -21.95 8.62 -5.98
N GLY A 244 -22.34 7.55 -6.73
CA GLY A 244 -23.71 7.37 -7.21
C GLY A 244 -24.18 8.53 -8.07
N TYR A 245 -23.42 8.89 -9.12
CA TYR A 245 -23.71 10.04 -9.98
C TYR A 245 -25.10 9.99 -10.60
N ARG A 246 -25.80 11.11 -10.59
CA ARG A 246 -27.16 11.25 -11.14
C ARG A 246 -27.14 11.84 -12.53
N THR A 247 -26.25 12.81 -12.78
CA THR A 247 -26.14 13.57 -14.03
C THR A 247 -24.80 13.35 -14.70
N ILE A 248 -24.72 13.69 -16.00
CA ILE A 248 -23.49 13.64 -16.79
C ILE A 248 -22.43 14.61 -16.22
N ASP A 249 -22.85 15.80 -15.81
CA ASP A 249 -21.95 16.84 -15.30
C ASP A 249 -21.32 16.43 -13.96
N GLU A 250 -22.12 15.80 -13.08
CA GLU A 250 -21.61 15.21 -11.84
C GLU A 250 -20.59 14.12 -12.14
N ALA A 251 -20.92 13.22 -13.08
CA ALA A 251 -20.01 12.13 -13.49
C ALA A 251 -18.73 12.69 -14.11
N PHE A 252 -18.83 13.71 -14.99
CA PHE A 252 -17.68 14.35 -15.60
C PHE A 252 -16.75 14.97 -14.56
N THR A 253 -17.29 15.78 -13.65
CA THR A 253 -16.53 16.44 -12.59
C THR A 253 -15.88 15.42 -11.65
N GLY A 254 -16.64 14.41 -11.23
CA GLY A 254 -16.14 13.37 -10.34
C GLY A 254 -15.06 12.50 -10.98
N LEU A 255 -15.20 12.17 -12.26
CA LEU A 255 -14.19 11.41 -13.01
C LEU A 255 -12.94 12.25 -13.29
N ALA A 256 -13.08 13.56 -13.59
CA ALA A 256 -11.93 14.44 -13.74
C ALA A 256 -11.07 14.47 -12.47
N ASN A 257 -11.70 14.63 -11.30
CA ASN A 257 -11.03 14.58 -10.01
C ASN A 257 -10.41 13.20 -9.74
N TYR A 258 -11.13 12.13 -10.10
CA TYR A 258 -10.63 10.78 -9.91
C TYR A 258 -9.42 10.47 -10.79
N PHE A 259 -9.40 10.83 -12.08
CA PHE A 259 -8.26 10.58 -12.94
C PHE A 259 -7.04 11.43 -12.56
N ALA A 260 -7.25 12.65 -12.09
CA ALA A 260 -6.18 13.45 -11.49
C ALA A 260 -5.58 12.76 -10.24
N PHE A 261 -6.44 12.23 -9.36
CA PHE A 261 -6.01 11.42 -8.21
C PHE A 261 -5.33 10.13 -8.64
N TYR A 262 -5.91 9.39 -9.60
CA TYR A 262 -5.38 8.12 -10.11
C TYR A 262 -3.96 8.27 -10.65
N ASN A 263 -3.72 9.29 -11.48
CA ASN A 263 -2.42 9.54 -12.07
C ASN A 263 -1.40 10.11 -11.08
N GLY A 264 -1.81 11.09 -10.26
CA GLY A 264 -0.88 11.88 -9.47
C GLY A 264 -0.70 11.45 -8.02
N LYS A 265 -1.70 10.75 -7.43
CA LYS A 265 -1.71 10.46 -5.98
C LYS A 265 -1.99 9.00 -5.62
N ARG A 266 -2.62 8.23 -6.51
CA ARG A 266 -2.99 6.85 -6.21
C ARG A 266 -1.77 5.94 -6.25
N TYR A 267 -1.50 5.25 -5.16
CA TYR A 267 -0.43 4.24 -5.10
C TYR A 267 -0.79 2.98 -5.89
N HIS A 268 0.13 2.51 -6.72
CA HIS A 268 -0.01 1.29 -7.52
C HIS A 268 0.96 0.21 -7.02
N GLN A 269 0.43 -0.91 -6.56
CA GLN A 269 1.28 -2.02 -6.09
C GLN A 269 2.18 -2.57 -7.20
N ALA A 270 1.67 -2.64 -8.44
CA ALA A 270 2.44 -3.10 -9.59
C ALA A 270 3.56 -2.14 -10.03
N LEU A 271 3.58 -0.94 -9.50
CA LEU A 271 4.61 0.10 -9.72
C LEU A 271 5.42 0.34 -8.43
N ASP A 272 5.54 -0.66 -7.58
CA ASP A 272 6.21 -0.57 -6.28
C ASP A 272 5.70 0.63 -5.45
N TYR A 273 4.36 0.80 -5.42
CA TYR A 273 3.66 1.89 -4.74
C TYR A 273 4.00 3.31 -5.25
N LYS A 274 4.58 3.43 -6.44
CA LYS A 274 4.71 4.72 -7.13
C LYS A 274 3.38 5.11 -7.78
N THR A 275 3.24 6.40 -8.11
CA THR A 275 2.10 6.91 -8.89
C THR A 275 2.37 6.76 -10.39
N PRO A 276 1.35 6.60 -11.23
CA PRO A 276 1.50 6.56 -12.68
C PRO A 276 2.27 7.76 -13.26
N ASP A 277 2.00 8.96 -12.77
CA ASP A 277 2.70 10.18 -13.19
C ASP A 277 4.20 10.15 -12.86
N ALA A 278 4.57 9.67 -11.69
CA ALA A 278 5.97 9.56 -11.30
C ALA A 278 6.73 8.58 -12.20
N VAL A 279 6.11 7.41 -12.50
CA VAL A 279 6.70 6.39 -13.37
C VAL A 279 6.77 6.89 -14.82
N TYR A 280 5.71 7.54 -15.32
CA TYR A 280 5.68 8.08 -16.68
C TYR A 280 6.78 9.14 -16.90
N ARG A 281 6.96 10.09 -15.96
CA ARG A 281 7.97 11.15 -16.07
C ARG A 281 9.39 10.63 -15.91
N SER A 282 9.62 9.68 -15.02
CA SER A 282 10.95 9.12 -14.78
C SER A 282 11.37 8.09 -15.80
N GLY A 283 10.41 7.44 -16.47
CA GLY A 283 10.66 6.27 -17.32
C GLY A 283 11.20 5.05 -16.55
N GLN A 284 11.01 5.00 -15.22
CA GLN A 284 11.58 3.96 -14.34
C GLN A 284 10.54 3.37 -13.39
N GLY A 285 10.66 2.05 -13.17
CA GLY A 285 9.83 1.31 -12.20
C GLY A 285 8.44 0.96 -12.72
N GLY A 286 8.24 0.99 -14.01
CA GLY A 286 7.06 0.47 -14.69
C GLY A 286 7.34 -0.86 -15.38
N GLY A 287 6.43 -1.24 -16.28
CA GLY A 287 6.58 -2.40 -17.15
C GLY A 287 5.65 -3.56 -16.85
N ALA A 288 5.65 -4.52 -17.73
CA ALA A 288 4.93 -5.80 -17.60
C ALA A 288 5.46 -6.82 -18.60
N LEU A 289 5.47 -8.08 -18.20
CA LEU A 289 5.62 -9.22 -19.11
C LEU A 289 4.24 -9.81 -19.38
N ILE A 290 3.87 -9.89 -20.65
CA ILE A 290 2.60 -10.48 -21.09
C ILE A 290 2.78 -11.97 -21.27
N VAL A 291 2.54 -12.74 -20.21
CA VAL A 291 2.66 -14.20 -20.21
C VAL A 291 1.35 -14.83 -20.71
N ASP A 292 1.42 -15.60 -21.78
CA ASP A 292 0.31 -16.43 -22.24
C ASP A 292 0.14 -17.64 -21.32
N LYS A 293 -0.81 -17.60 -20.43
CA LYS A 293 -1.12 -18.73 -19.52
C LYS A 293 -1.79 -19.91 -20.22
N PHE A 294 -2.14 -19.78 -21.50
CA PHE A 294 -2.87 -20.80 -22.28
C PHE A 294 -2.12 -21.29 -23.50
N GLY A 295 -0.90 -20.82 -23.77
CA GLY A 295 0.00 -21.34 -24.78
C GLY A 295 0.60 -22.66 -24.33
N GLY A 296 0.14 -23.78 -24.87
CA GLY A 296 0.68 -25.10 -24.61
C GLY A 296 2.21 -25.14 -24.84
N ALA A 297 2.92 -25.86 -23.98
CA ALA A 297 4.36 -26.02 -23.97
C ALA A 297 4.90 -26.39 -25.36
N ILE A 298 5.78 -25.56 -25.90
CA ILE A 298 6.86 -25.99 -26.80
C ILE A 298 8.15 -25.62 -26.07
N GLY A 299 8.94 -26.68 -25.77
CA GLY A 299 10.02 -26.73 -24.82
C GLY A 299 11.08 -25.66 -24.96
N GLU A 300 11.53 -25.23 -23.81
CA GLU A 300 12.88 -25.38 -23.31
C GLU A 300 12.90 -24.82 -21.88
N ALA A 301 13.28 -25.69 -20.97
CA ALA A 301 13.49 -25.34 -19.59
C ALA A 301 14.67 -24.39 -19.47
N VAL A 302 14.45 -23.13 -19.30
CA VAL A 302 15.45 -22.22 -18.74
C VAL A 302 15.46 -22.45 -17.24
N ALA A 303 16.53 -23.01 -16.74
CA ALA A 303 16.82 -23.22 -15.34
C ALA A 303 16.60 -21.92 -14.57
N GLY A 304 15.68 -21.96 -13.61
CA GLY A 304 15.46 -20.84 -12.69
C GLY A 304 16.73 -20.59 -11.88
N PRO A 305 17.04 -19.34 -11.56
CA PRO A 305 18.13 -19.04 -10.66
C PRO A 305 17.84 -19.63 -9.28
N SER A 306 18.80 -20.41 -8.78
CA SER A 306 18.86 -21.00 -7.46
C SER A 306 18.52 -19.96 -6.39
N SER A 307 17.79 -20.41 -5.38
CA SER A 307 17.46 -19.68 -4.14
C SER A 307 18.69 -18.98 -3.55
N GLY A 308 18.90 -17.74 -3.94
CA GLY A 308 19.84 -16.83 -3.31
C GLY A 308 19.28 -16.40 -1.95
N SER A 309 20.02 -16.68 -0.90
CA SER A 309 19.84 -16.20 0.45
C SER A 309 19.32 -14.76 0.48
N LEU A 310 18.14 -14.54 1.07
CA LEU A 310 17.61 -13.23 1.43
C LEU A 310 18.57 -12.56 2.43
N ARG A 311 19.46 -11.71 1.93
CA ARG A 311 20.17 -10.76 2.78
C ARG A 311 19.15 -9.77 3.32
N SER A 312 19.03 -9.71 4.63
CA SER A 312 18.28 -8.68 5.32
C SER A 312 18.81 -7.30 4.92
N PRO A 313 17.94 -6.34 4.57
CA PRO A 313 18.39 -4.97 4.31
C PRO A 313 18.98 -4.37 5.61
N PRO A 314 19.98 -3.47 5.50
CA PRO A 314 20.54 -2.80 6.66
C PRO A 314 19.45 -2.04 7.40
N ALA A 315 19.45 -2.14 8.72
CA ALA A 315 18.49 -1.45 9.59
C ALA A 315 18.64 0.07 9.42
N VAL A 316 17.67 0.69 8.77
CA VAL A 316 17.49 2.13 8.79
C VAL A 316 16.92 2.48 10.17
N PRO A 317 17.50 3.41 10.95
CA PRO A 317 16.93 3.81 12.23
C PRO A 317 15.52 4.35 12.01
N ALA A 318 14.54 3.76 12.70
CA ALA A 318 13.14 4.11 12.57
C ALA A 318 12.92 5.57 13.05
N PRO A 319 12.21 6.42 12.30
CA PRO A 319 11.69 7.66 12.83
C PRO A 319 10.68 7.33 13.92
N THR A 320 10.98 7.69 15.16
CA THR A 320 10.06 7.53 16.29
C THR A 320 8.97 8.58 16.21
N SER A 321 7.71 8.16 16.30
CA SER A 321 6.57 9.07 16.43
C SER A 321 6.78 10.02 17.62
N PRO A 322 6.45 11.32 17.52
CA PRO A 322 6.58 12.28 18.60
C PRO A 322 5.92 11.82 19.91
N ILE A 323 4.80 11.13 19.81
CA ILE A 323 4.07 10.57 20.96
C ILE A 323 4.83 9.40 21.58
N ALA A 324 5.40 8.51 20.75
CA ALA A 324 6.20 7.39 21.24
C ALA A 324 7.48 7.87 21.95
N THR A 325 8.10 8.93 21.45
CA THR A 325 9.27 9.57 22.04
C THR A 325 8.92 10.23 23.37
N ALA A 326 7.84 11.01 23.43
CA ALA A 326 7.37 11.68 24.65
C ALA A 326 6.97 10.67 25.75
N LEU A 327 6.28 9.58 25.39
CA LEU A 327 5.93 8.52 26.33
C LEU A 327 7.17 7.73 26.79
N ALA A 328 8.11 7.45 25.89
CA ALA A 328 9.36 6.79 26.25
C ALA A 328 10.21 7.65 27.21
N GLN A 329 10.23 8.96 27.02
CA GLN A 329 10.90 9.90 27.94
C GLN A 329 10.23 9.95 29.30
N ARG A 330 8.89 9.96 29.40
CA ARG A 330 8.15 9.86 30.66
C ARG A 330 8.42 8.53 31.37
N VAL A 331 8.45 7.42 30.61
CA VAL A 331 8.80 6.08 31.12
C VAL A 331 10.22 6.05 31.67
N ALA A 332 11.18 6.69 30.99
CA ALA A 332 12.56 6.78 31.45
C ALA A 332 12.66 7.62 32.75
N ALA A 333 11.98 8.76 32.82
CA ALA A 333 11.95 9.63 33.99
C ALA A 333 11.33 8.92 35.21
N GLU A 334 10.22 8.20 35.05
CA GLU A 334 9.60 7.41 36.12
C GLU A 334 10.46 6.20 36.53
N ALA A 335 11.26 5.64 35.62
CA ALA A 335 12.18 4.55 35.95
C ALA A 335 13.44 5.06 36.68
N GLU A 336 13.87 6.28 36.48
CA GLU A 336 14.99 6.91 37.19
C GLU A 336 14.63 7.28 38.64
N THR A 337 13.39 7.67 38.89
CA THR A 337 12.90 7.91 40.26
C THR A 337 12.81 6.64 41.11
N VAL A 338 12.91 5.45 40.50
CA VAL A 338 12.86 4.13 41.19
C VAL A 338 14.25 3.49 41.31
N LYS A 339 15.34 4.10 40.79
CA LYS A 339 16.71 3.60 40.99
C LYS A 339 17.18 3.86 42.42
N PRO A 340 17.67 2.87 43.14
CA PRO A 340 18.36 3.11 44.44
C PRO A 340 19.69 3.78 44.15
N ASP A 341 19.98 4.78 44.98
CA ASP A 341 21.26 5.49 45.04
C ASP A 341 22.43 4.49 45.24
N GLN A 342 23.27 4.37 44.20
CA GLN A 342 24.46 3.51 44.21
C GLN A 342 25.72 4.24 44.70
N THR A 343 25.57 5.26 45.54
CA THR A 343 26.71 5.91 46.15
C THR A 343 26.76 5.65 47.64
N LYS A 344 27.57 4.70 48.03
CA LYS A 344 28.36 4.55 49.25
C LYS A 344 28.55 3.08 49.63
N ASN A 345 29.55 2.46 49.06
CA ASN A 345 30.20 1.32 49.72
C ASN A 345 31.72 1.36 49.45
N THR A 346 32.39 2.39 49.98
CA THR A 346 33.82 2.36 50.25
C THR A 346 34.01 1.95 51.68
N GLY A 347 33.96 0.64 51.91
CA GLY A 347 34.33 0.05 53.20
C GLY A 347 35.81 0.19 53.45
N GLN A 348 36.21 1.15 54.28
CA GLN A 348 37.52 1.16 54.95
C GLN A 348 37.67 -0.11 55.80
N ARG A 349 38.52 -1.05 55.35
CA ARG A 349 39.10 -2.09 56.21
C ARG A 349 40.09 -1.39 57.15
N ARG A 350 39.71 -1.20 58.39
CA ARG A 350 40.67 -1.00 59.48
C ARG A 350 41.15 -2.34 59.97
N SER A 351 42.44 -2.60 59.76
CA SER A 351 43.20 -3.63 60.39
C SER A 351 43.29 -3.36 61.92
N ALA A 352 42.80 -4.27 62.73
CA ALA A 352 43.13 -4.29 64.17
C ALA A 352 44.34 -5.20 64.29
N ALA A 353 45.48 -4.62 64.60
CA ALA A 353 46.64 -5.33 65.10
C ALA A 353 46.36 -5.84 66.57
N CYS A 354 46.67 -7.09 66.73
CA CYS A 354 46.89 -7.67 68.11
C CYS A 354 48.14 -7.05 68.67
N GLU A 355 48.06 -6.49 69.87
CA GLU A 355 49.15 -6.46 70.84
C GLU A 355 48.76 -7.23 72.06
N ALA A 356 49.54 -8.29 72.32
CA ALA A 356 49.63 -8.98 73.57
C ALA A 356 50.65 -8.28 74.45
N GLY A 357 50.43 -8.23 75.73
CA GLY A 357 51.43 -7.77 76.67
C GLY A 357 50.96 -7.65 78.09
N ALA A 358 51.37 -8.63 78.88
CA ALA A 358 51.46 -8.72 80.35
C ALA A 358 50.15 -8.68 81.19
#